data_6837ec5874b5c24f8baf262df43bf416
#
_entry.id   6837ec5874b5c24f8baf262df43bf416
#
_cell.length_a   1.000
_cell.length_b   1.000
_cell.length_c   1.000
_cell.angle_alpha   90.00
_cell.angle_beta   90.00
_cell.angle_gamma   90.00
#
_symmetry.space_group_name_H-M   'P 1'
#
loop_
_entity.id
_entity.type
_entity.pdbx_description
1 polymer ?
#
loop_
_entity_poly.entity_id
_entity_poly.type
_entity_poly.pdbx_seq_one_letter_code
_entity_poly.pdbx_strand_id
1 'polypeptide(L)'
;DQASYIAHISKVTGKIANKLSSKKILETLMLHPFVQAGRVSHRYPNKIIIELKEREPFAIINKDPLVILDRDCFVLPIDDNFNNYDIPILSKFNSDNNLYPIGEKSLSVKVQETILWLSSLYELYPDFYSSISEVLLENGNEIVLILNEYPTKVLLGDTDTLQKIEILKKFEQTIKETKKITDYAYLDIRYNNQIIAKENK
;
A
#
# COMPACT_ATOMS: atom_id res chain seq x y z
N ASP A 1 -18.09 -5.44 -1.55
CA ASP A 1 -19.57 -5.48 -1.58
C ASP A 1 -20.07 -6.84 -1.04
N GLN A 2 -21.04 -6.80 -0.09
CA GLN A 2 -21.62 -7.98 0.54
C GLN A 2 -22.16 -9.00 -0.49
N ALA A 3 -22.72 -8.52 -1.59
CA ALA A 3 -23.25 -9.35 -2.67
C ALA A 3 -22.15 -10.18 -3.36
N SER A 4 -20.95 -9.63 -3.52
CA SER A 4 -19.80 -10.33 -4.12
C SER A 4 -19.37 -11.53 -3.27
N TYR A 5 -19.31 -11.38 -1.94
CA TYR A 5 -18.95 -12.49 -1.03
C TYR A 5 -20.02 -13.58 -0.99
N ILE A 6 -21.30 -13.21 -1.00
CA ILE A 6 -22.40 -14.18 -1.08
C ILE A 6 -22.37 -14.94 -2.40
N ALA A 7 -22.11 -14.25 -3.51
CA ALA A 7 -21.97 -14.88 -4.83
C ALA A 7 -20.76 -15.82 -4.87
N HIS A 8 -19.63 -15.43 -4.30
CA HIS A 8 -18.43 -16.26 -4.18
C HIS A 8 -18.69 -17.54 -3.38
N ILE A 9 -19.32 -17.42 -2.22
CA ILE A 9 -19.74 -18.57 -1.40
C ILE A 9 -20.70 -19.48 -2.20
N SER A 10 -21.71 -18.90 -2.83
CA SER A 10 -22.71 -19.66 -3.59
C SER A 10 -22.11 -20.39 -4.77
N LYS A 11 -21.17 -19.77 -5.50
CA LYS A 11 -20.45 -20.37 -6.63
C LYS A 11 -19.61 -21.57 -6.21
N VAL A 12 -18.95 -21.49 -5.06
CA VAL A 12 -18.07 -22.56 -4.57
C VAL A 12 -18.85 -23.67 -3.84
N THR A 13 -19.93 -23.31 -3.16
CA THR A 13 -20.64 -24.29 -2.31
C THR A 13 -21.75 -25.01 -3.01
N GLY A 14 -22.36 -24.45 -4.05
CA GLY A 14 -23.44 -25.08 -4.84
C GLY A 14 -24.59 -25.64 -4.02
N LYS A 15 -24.63 -25.40 -2.69
CA LYS A 15 -25.56 -25.96 -1.73
C LYS A 15 -25.98 -24.93 -0.67
N ILE A 16 -27.18 -25.15 -0.16
CA ILE A 16 -27.77 -24.38 0.93
C ILE A 16 -26.79 -24.34 2.13
N ALA A 17 -26.46 -23.15 2.62
CA ALA A 17 -25.49 -22.88 3.69
C ALA A 17 -25.64 -23.76 4.95
N ASN A 18 -26.83 -24.25 5.22
CA ASN A 18 -27.16 -25.11 6.38
C ASN A 18 -26.47 -26.48 6.39
N LYS A 19 -25.80 -26.90 5.31
CA LYS A 19 -25.09 -28.18 5.21
C LYS A 19 -23.58 -28.06 5.19
N LEU A 20 -23.04 -26.84 5.33
CA LEU A 20 -21.61 -26.59 5.29
C LEU A 20 -21.05 -26.40 6.70
N SER A 21 -19.86 -26.93 6.93
CA SER A 21 -19.13 -26.63 8.16
C SER A 21 -18.61 -25.19 8.14
N SER A 22 -18.60 -24.49 9.27
CA SER A 22 -18.02 -23.14 9.38
C SER A 22 -16.60 -23.07 8.83
N LYS A 23 -15.81 -24.14 9.01
CA LYS A 23 -14.46 -24.26 8.49
C LYS A 23 -14.44 -24.17 6.96
N LYS A 24 -15.31 -24.90 6.28
CA LYS A 24 -15.37 -24.91 4.81
C LYS A 24 -15.85 -23.58 4.22
N ILE A 25 -16.79 -22.92 4.91
CA ILE A 25 -17.24 -21.56 4.53
C ILE A 25 -16.06 -20.59 4.66
N LEU A 26 -15.34 -20.63 5.78
CA LEU A 26 -14.19 -19.76 6.02
C LEU A 26 -13.08 -19.99 4.99
N GLU A 27 -12.68 -21.24 4.75
CA GLU A 27 -11.68 -21.60 3.73
C GLU A 27 -12.06 -21.05 2.35
N THR A 28 -13.34 -21.13 1.98
CA THR A 28 -13.83 -20.58 0.72
C THR A 28 -13.73 -19.06 0.68
N LEU A 29 -14.11 -18.37 1.77
CA LEU A 29 -14.03 -16.91 1.85
C LEU A 29 -12.59 -16.41 1.80
N MET A 30 -11.66 -17.13 2.44
CA MET A 30 -10.23 -16.77 2.43
C MET A 30 -9.57 -16.89 1.04
N LEU A 31 -10.21 -17.53 0.07
CA LEU A 31 -9.75 -17.54 -1.32
C LEU A 31 -10.12 -16.26 -2.08
N HIS A 32 -10.96 -15.41 -1.50
CA HIS A 32 -11.34 -14.16 -2.14
C HIS A 32 -10.21 -13.12 -1.95
N PRO A 33 -9.70 -12.48 -3.01
CA PRO A 33 -8.52 -11.60 -2.94
C PRO A 33 -8.63 -10.47 -1.94
N PHE A 34 -9.83 -9.93 -1.72
CA PHE A 34 -10.08 -8.85 -0.77
C PHE A 34 -10.26 -9.30 0.68
N VAL A 35 -10.26 -10.60 0.98
CA VAL A 35 -10.43 -11.07 2.36
C VAL A 35 -9.07 -11.18 3.05
N GLN A 36 -8.85 -10.34 4.07
CA GLN A 36 -7.66 -10.40 4.91
C GLN A 36 -7.82 -11.41 6.04
N ALA A 37 -8.98 -11.40 6.71
CA ALA A 37 -9.31 -12.31 7.79
C ALA A 37 -10.82 -12.55 7.86
N GLY A 38 -11.22 -13.67 8.44
CA GLY A 38 -12.63 -13.99 8.60
C GLY A 38 -12.92 -14.83 9.81
N ARG A 39 -14.15 -14.73 10.28
CA ARG A 39 -14.71 -15.60 11.34
C ARG A 39 -16.09 -16.05 10.94
N VAL A 40 -16.37 -17.34 11.07
CA VAL A 40 -17.67 -17.93 10.81
C VAL A 40 -18.18 -18.59 12.08
N SER A 41 -19.37 -18.22 12.54
CA SER A 41 -19.99 -18.77 13.73
C SER A 41 -21.44 -19.17 13.47
N HIS A 42 -21.88 -20.24 14.12
CA HIS A 42 -23.28 -20.67 14.11
C HIS A 42 -24.03 -20.10 15.31
N ARG A 43 -25.23 -19.56 15.09
CA ARG A 43 -26.18 -19.23 16.13
C ARG A 43 -27.42 -20.10 15.98
N TYR A 44 -27.72 -20.81 17.03
CA TYR A 44 -28.95 -21.62 17.11
C TYR A 44 -30.20 -20.74 16.95
N PRO A 45 -31.27 -21.18 16.26
CA PRO A 45 -31.38 -22.53 15.64
C PRO A 45 -30.79 -22.61 14.21
N ASN A 46 -30.77 -21.56 13.40
CA ASN A 46 -30.44 -21.65 11.95
C ASN A 46 -29.74 -20.40 11.39
N LYS A 47 -28.91 -19.73 12.20
CA LYS A 47 -28.22 -18.52 11.77
C LYS A 47 -26.71 -18.76 11.68
N ILE A 48 -26.11 -18.38 10.55
CA ILE A 48 -24.66 -18.30 10.37
C ILE A 48 -24.29 -16.82 10.38
N ILE A 49 -23.29 -16.46 11.20
CA ILE A 49 -22.70 -15.14 11.24
C ILE A 49 -21.31 -15.24 10.63
N ILE A 50 -21.06 -14.37 9.66
CA ILE A 50 -19.78 -14.23 8.97
C ILE A 50 -19.29 -12.82 9.26
N GLU A 51 -18.12 -12.72 9.87
CA GLU A 51 -17.38 -11.48 10.13
C GLU A 51 -16.14 -11.49 9.25
N LEU A 52 -15.96 -10.45 8.43
CA LEU A 52 -14.83 -10.35 7.52
C LEU A 52 -14.06 -9.05 7.79
N LYS A 53 -12.75 -9.13 7.69
CA LYS A 53 -11.87 -7.99 7.54
C LYS A 53 -11.38 -7.97 6.10
N GLU A 54 -11.64 -6.88 5.40
CA GLU A 54 -11.20 -6.68 4.02
C GLU A 54 -9.77 -6.15 3.98
N ARG A 55 -9.06 -6.46 2.89
CA ARG A 55 -7.80 -5.84 2.55
C ARG A 55 -8.07 -4.45 2.00
N GLU A 56 -7.29 -3.49 2.43
CA GLU A 56 -7.39 -2.10 1.99
C GLU A 56 -6.25 -1.79 1.01
N PRO A 57 -6.53 -1.14 -0.13
CA PRO A 57 -5.51 -0.63 -1.02
C PRO A 57 -4.54 0.30 -0.30
N PHE A 58 -3.24 0.13 -0.56
CA PHE A 58 -2.19 0.87 0.13
C PHE A 58 -1.16 1.50 -0.83
N ALA A 59 -0.89 0.89 -1.97
CA ALA A 59 -0.03 1.46 -3.00
C ALA A 59 -0.41 0.91 -4.38
N ILE A 60 -0.06 1.64 -5.43
CA ILE A 60 -0.30 1.26 -6.83
C ILE A 60 1.05 1.12 -7.53
N ILE A 61 1.28 0.02 -8.24
CA ILE A 61 2.44 -0.11 -9.13
C ILE A 61 2.05 0.43 -10.50
N ASN A 62 2.83 1.41 -10.97
CA ASN A 62 2.68 2.03 -12.29
C ASN A 62 3.25 1.12 -13.38
N LYS A 63 2.42 0.21 -13.85
CA LYS A 63 2.70 -0.70 -14.96
C LYS A 63 1.41 -0.93 -15.77
N ASP A 64 1.50 -1.60 -16.89
CA ASP A 64 0.32 -1.98 -17.69
C ASP A 64 0.12 -3.51 -17.67
N PRO A 65 -1.03 -4.02 -17.16
CA PRO A 65 -2.04 -3.27 -16.37
C PRO A 65 -1.51 -2.83 -15.00
N LEU A 66 -2.14 -1.80 -14.41
CA LEU A 66 -1.83 -1.33 -13.05
C LEU A 66 -1.99 -2.46 -12.04
N VAL A 67 -1.24 -2.40 -10.96
CA VAL A 67 -1.33 -3.38 -9.86
C VAL A 67 -1.57 -2.65 -8.56
N ILE A 68 -2.59 -3.07 -7.81
CA ILE A 68 -2.91 -2.55 -6.48
C ILE A 68 -2.32 -3.50 -5.43
N LEU A 69 -1.71 -2.94 -4.40
CA LEU A 69 -1.15 -3.67 -3.26
C LEU A 69 -1.80 -3.23 -1.96
N ASP A 70 -2.00 -4.18 -1.04
CA ASP A 70 -2.29 -3.86 0.36
C ASP A 70 -1.01 -3.69 1.20
N ARG A 71 -1.19 -3.40 2.51
CA ARG A 71 -0.09 -3.22 3.47
C ARG A 71 0.73 -4.48 3.75
N ASP A 72 0.17 -5.66 3.49
CA ASP A 72 0.85 -6.96 3.62
C ASP A 72 1.52 -7.39 2.30
N CYS A 73 1.50 -6.51 1.28
CA CYS A 73 2.02 -6.73 -0.06
C CYS A 73 1.23 -7.76 -0.89
N PHE A 74 -0.05 -8.00 -0.56
CA PHE A 74 -0.93 -8.81 -1.39
C PHE A 74 -1.42 -8.01 -2.60
N VAL A 75 -1.47 -8.67 -3.75
CA VAL A 75 -1.97 -8.11 -5.01
C VAL A 75 -3.49 -8.17 -5.02
N LEU A 76 -4.12 -7.00 -5.10
CA LEU A 76 -5.56 -6.86 -5.18
C LEU A 76 -6.02 -6.70 -6.63
N PRO A 77 -7.19 -7.24 -7.01
CA PRO A 77 -7.79 -6.93 -8.29
C PRO A 77 -8.22 -5.46 -8.35
N ILE A 78 -8.19 -4.88 -9.55
CA ILE A 78 -8.72 -3.53 -9.78
C ILE A 78 -10.24 -3.57 -9.61
N ASP A 79 -10.78 -2.67 -8.82
CA ASP A 79 -12.21 -2.49 -8.61
C ASP A 79 -12.71 -1.16 -9.23
N ASP A 80 -14.04 -0.94 -9.21
CA ASP A 80 -14.67 0.25 -9.77
C ASP A 80 -14.31 1.55 -9.01
N ASN A 81 -13.81 1.43 -7.78
CA ASN A 81 -13.42 2.56 -6.94
C ASN A 81 -11.95 2.97 -7.13
N PHE A 82 -11.21 2.29 -8.01
CA PHE A 82 -9.78 2.49 -8.23
C PHE A 82 -9.37 3.97 -8.36
N ASN A 83 -10.15 4.77 -9.08
CA ASN A 83 -9.84 6.20 -9.31
C ASN A 83 -9.99 7.09 -8.06
N ASN A 84 -10.54 6.56 -6.96
CA ASN A 84 -10.79 7.32 -5.73
C ASN A 84 -9.75 7.04 -4.65
N TYR A 85 -8.76 6.18 -4.90
CA TYR A 85 -7.72 5.88 -3.92
C TYR A 85 -6.66 6.98 -3.90
N ASP A 86 -6.53 7.63 -2.76
CA ASP A 86 -5.46 8.59 -2.46
C ASP A 86 -4.29 7.86 -1.79
N ILE A 87 -3.55 7.12 -2.60
CA ILE A 87 -2.44 6.26 -2.17
C ILE A 87 -1.24 6.43 -3.11
N PRO A 88 0.01 6.26 -2.63
CA PRO A 88 1.20 6.49 -3.43
C PRO A 88 1.34 5.54 -4.60
N ILE A 89 1.87 6.07 -5.71
CA ILE A 89 2.18 5.31 -6.92
C ILE A 89 3.65 4.88 -6.90
N LEU A 90 3.91 3.60 -7.09
CA LEU A 90 5.26 3.03 -7.21
C LEU A 90 5.66 2.97 -8.68
N SER A 91 6.62 3.79 -9.10
CA SER A 91 7.07 3.90 -10.50
C SER A 91 8.49 3.41 -10.71
N LYS A 92 8.75 2.91 -11.91
CA LYS A 92 10.04 2.32 -12.34
C LYS A 92 10.45 1.03 -11.60
N PHE A 93 9.52 0.40 -10.92
CA PHE A 93 9.71 -0.95 -10.37
C PHE A 93 9.62 -2.00 -11.48
N ASN A 94 10.12 -3.21 -11.21
CA ASN A 94 10.05 -4.29 -12.20
C ASN A 94 8.59 -4.57 -12.59
N SER A 95 8.31 -4.52 -13.89
CA SER A 95 6.95 -4.63 -14.46
C SER A 95 6.58 -6.06 -14.91
N ASP A 96 7.42 -7.07 -14.64
CA ASP A 96 7.11 -8.47 -14.99
C ASP A 96 5.82 -8.92 -14.28
N ASN A 97 4.83 -9.34 -15.06
CA ASN A 97 3.53 -9.79 -14.55
C ASN A 97 3.63 -10.98 -13.60
N ASN A 98 4.62 -11.85 -13.78
CA ASN A 98 4.82 -13.02 -12.93
C ASN A 98 5.16 -12.64 -11.47
N LEU A 99 5.60 -11.41 -11.23
CA LEU A 99 5.90 -10.92 -9.90
C LEU A 99 4.66 -10.50 -9.10
N TYR A 100 3.50 -10.43 -9.77
CA TYR A 100 2.27 -9.85 -9.17
C TYR A 100 1.05 -10.76 -9.36
N PRO A 101 1.05 -11.97 -8.78
CA PRO A 101 -0.09 -12.89 -8.85
C PRO A 101 -1.27 -12.34 -8.01
N ILE A 102 -2.45 -12.21 -8.64
CA ILE A 102 -3.65 -11.67 -7.97
C ILE A 102 -4.08 -12.59 -6.83
N GLY A 103 -4.35 -11.99 -5.65
CA GLY A 103 -4.75 -12.70 -4.43
C GLY A 103 -3.59 -13.29 -3.64
N GLU A 104 -2.35 -13.14 -4.10
CA GLU A 104 -1.14 -13.62 -3.43
C GLU A 104 -0.19 -12.46 -3.12
N LYS A 105 0.86 -12.72 -2.35
CA LYS A 105 1.91 -11.74 -2.10
C LYS A 105 2.72 -11.49 -3.37
N SER A 106 3.04 -10.22 -3.62
CA SER A 106 4.00 -9.85 -4.65
C SER A 106 5.32 -10.59 -4.45
N LEU A 107 5.89 -11.12 -5.52
CA LEU A 107 7.19 -11.82 -5.52
C LEU A 107 8.36 -10.86 -5.71
N SER A 108 8.11 -9.58 -5.96
CA SER A 108 9.14 -8.56 -6.10
C SER A 108 9.70 -8.17 -4.73
N VAL A 109 10.95 -8.57 -4.45
CA VAL A 109 11.64 -8.25 -3.19
C VAL A 109 11.68 -6.73 -2.97
N LYS A 110 12.01 -5.94 -4.01
CA LYS A 110 12.10 -4.49 -3.89
C LYS A 110 10.76 -3.83 -3.58
N VAL A 111 9.66 -4.36 -4.13
CA VAL A 111 8.31 -3.90 -3.79
C VAL A 111 7.98 -4.26 -2.34
N GLN A 112 8.29 -5.48 -1.88
CA GLN A 112 8.05 -5.89 -0.49
C GLN A 112 8.81 -5.00 0.50
N GLU A 113 10.09 -4.71 0.25
CA GLU A 113 10.89 -3.77 1.04
C GLU A 113 10.26 -2.38 1.07
N THR A 114 9.79 -1.90 -0.09
CA THR A 114 9.17 -0.59 -0.21
C THR A 114 7.86 -0.52 0.57
N ILE A 115 6.97 -1.50 0.45
CA ILE A 115 5.72 -1.56 1.21
C ILE A 115 6.00 -1.64 2.72
N LEU A 116 7.03 -2.38 3.13
CA LEU A 116 7.38 -2.51 4.55
C LEU A 116 7.76 -1.15 5.18
N TRP A 117 8.66 -0.39 4.56
CA TRP A 117 9.02 0.92 5.09
C TRP A 117 7.91 1.97 4.91
N LEU A 118 7.11 1.93 3.83
CA LEU A 118 5.91 2.78 3.67
C LEU A 118 4.87 2.50 4.76
N SER A 119 4.67 1.23 5.14
CA SER A 119 3.78 0.86 6.23
C SER A 119 4.27 1.41 7.58
N SER A 120 5.58 1.34 7.82
CA SER A 120 6.18 1.96 9.01
C SER A 120 6.04 3.48 8.99
N LEU A 121 6.20 4.10 7.83
CA LEU A 121 6.00 5.53 7.63
C LEU A 121 4.56 5.94 7.92
N TYR A 122 3.59 5.20 7.40
CA TYR A 122 2.17 5.42 7.65
C TYR A 122 1.82 5.38 9.16
N GLU A 123 2.45 4.48 9.91
CA GLU A 123 2.23 4.36 11.35
C GLU A 123 2.90 5.48 12.16
N LEU A 124 4.11 5.86 11.79
CA LEU A 124 4.90 6.85 12.52
C LEU A 124 4.58 8.30 12.12
N TYR A 125 4.29 8.52 10.84
CA TYR A 125 4.11 9.84 10.24
C TYR A 125 2.98 9.83 9.19
N PRO A 126 1.71 9.61 9.58
CA PRO A 126 0.59 9.46 8.65
C PRO A 126 0.38 10.68 7.73
N ASP A 127 0.56 11.90 8.25
CA ASP A 127 0.44 13.13 7.46
C ASP A 127 1.51 13.20 6.36
N PHE A 128 2.72 12.75 6.66
CA PHE A 128 3.78 12.72 5.66
C PHE A 128 3.54 11.63 4.61
N TYR A 129 3.07 10.45 5.02
CA TYR A 129 2.65 9.42 4.07
C TYR A 129 1.59 9.96 3.10
N SER A 130 0.56 10.65 3.61
CA SER A 130 -0.51 11.23 2.78
C SER A 130 -0.01 12.36 1.86
N SER A 131 1.16 12.92 2.13
CA SER A 131 1.78 13.93 1.25
C SER A 131 2.58 13.31 0.09
N ILE A 132 2.76 11.98 0.04
CA ILE A 132 3.52 11.30 -1.00
C ILE A 132 2.58 10.95 -2.17
N SER A 133 2.83 11.52 -3.35
CA SER A 133 2.14 11.13 -4.58
C SER A 133 2.79 9.95 -5.27
N GLU A 134 4.13 9.90 -5.27
CA GLU A 134 4.85 8.89 -6.02
C GLU A 134 6.15 8.46 -5.31
N VAL A 135 6.47 7.19 -5.41
CA VAL A 135 7.74 6.59 -5.01
C VAL A 135 8.44 6.08 -6.26
N LEU A 136 9.54 6.71 -6.63
CA LEU A 136 10.35 6.32 -7.78
C LEU A 136 11.49 5.42 -7.36
N LEU A 137 11.71 4.35 -8.11
CA LEU A 137 12.93 3.55 -8.02
C LEU A 137 13.90 3.99 -9.11
N GLU A 138 14.97 4.70 -8.73
CA GLU A 138 15.99 5.18 -9.66
C GLU A 138 17.29 4.38 -9.52
N ASN A 139 18.08 4.34 -10.60
CA ASN A 139 19.39 3.64 -10.64
C ASN A 139 19.34 2.19 -10.10
N GLY A 140 18.18 1.54 -10.18
CA GLY A 140 17.95 0.17 -9.73
C GLY A 140 17.63 0.00 -8.25
N ASN A 141 18.04 0.91 -7.37
CA ASN A 141 17.83 0.79 -5.91
C ASN A 141 17.52 2.10 -5.18
N GLU A 142 17.83 3.24 -5.75
CA GLU A 142 17.65 4.54 -5.10
C GLU A 142 16.17 4.92 -5.03
N ILE A 143 15.68 5.25 -3.85
CA ILE A 143 14.32 5.74 -3.63
C ILE A 143 14.28 7.25 -3.72
N VAL A 144 13.36 7.74 -4.54
CA VAL A 144 13.00 9.16 -4.63
C VAL A 144 11.51 9.31 -4.38
N LEU A 145 11.13 10.19 -3.46
CA LEU A 145 9.73 10.54 -3.21
C LEU A 145 9.36 11.79 -4.00
N ILE A 146 8.13 11.82 -4.50
CA ILE A 146 7.49 13.01 -5.06
C ILE A 146 6.33 13.38 -4.13
N LEU A 147 6.26 14.65 -3.71
CA LEU A 147 5.21 15.13 -2.83
C LEU A 147 4.03 15.76 -3.63
N ASN A 148 2.82 15.74 -3.04
CA ASN A 148 1.55 16.11 -3.69
C ASN A 148 1.42 17.60 -4.05
N GLU A 149 1.64 18.51 -3.08
CA GLU A 149 1.28 19.92 -3.21
C GLU A 149 2.11 20.65 -4.27
N TYR A 150 3.40 20.33 -4.31
CA TYR A 150 4.34 20.74 -5.36
C TYR A 150 5.25 19.55 -5.63
N PRO A 151 5.72 19.35 -6.86
CA PRO A 151 6.50 18.15 -7.18
C PRO A 151 7.92 18.20 -6.56
N THR A 152 7.96 18.49 -5.24
CA THR A 152 9.20 18.45 -4.47
C THR A 152 9.74 17.03 -4.49
N LYS A 153 10.99 16.89 -4.96
CA LYS A 153 11.70 15.61 -4.97
C LYS A 153 12.49 15.43 -3.67
N VAL A 154 12.28 14.31 -2.99
CA VAL A 154 13.08 13.93 -1.83
C VAL A 154 13.92 12.72 -2.19
N LEU A 155 15.24 12.92 -2.33
CA LEU A 155 16.18 11.87 -2.70
C LEU A 155 16.64 11.15 -1.43
N LEU A 156 16.12 9.94 -1.20
CA LEU A 156 16.42 9.10 -0.03
C LEU A 156 17.64 8.20 -0.26
N GLY A 157 17.87 7.76 -1.52
CA GLY A 157 18.88 6.76 -1.83
C GLY A 157 18.41 5.33 -1.55
N ASP A 158 19.35 4.41 -1.28
CA ASP A 158 19.11 2.97 -1.23
C ASP A 158 19.12 2.35 0.17
N THR A 159 19.56 3.09 1.20
CA THR A 159 19.70 2.61 2.57
C THR A 159 19.06 3.52 3.59
N ASP A 160 18.76 2.98 4.76
CA ASP A 160 18.35 3.72 5.96
C ASP A 160 17.14 4.65 5.76
N THR A 161 16.20 4.25 4.91
CA THR A 161 15.06 5.08 4.47
C THR A 161 14.30 5.70 5.63
N LEU A 162 13.94 4.92 6.67
CA LEU A 162 13.20 5.45 7.82
C LEU A 162 14.02 6.46 8.64
N GLN A 163 15.31 6.20 8.82
CA GLN A 163 16.20 7.13 9.52
C GLN A 163 16.35 8.45 8.76
N LYS A 164 16.42 8.40 7.44
CA LYS A 164 16.46 9.60 6.59
C LYS A 164 15.15 10.38 6.64
N ILE A 165 14.00 9.71 6.76
CA ILE A 165 12.72 10.38 6.98
C ILE A 165 12.67 11.08 8.35
N GLU A 166 13.25 10.51 9.40
CA GLU A 166 13.39 11.20 10.67
C GLU A 166 14.23 12.48 10.55
N ILE A 167 15.32 12.44 9.79
CA ILE A 167 16.14 13.62 9.49
C ILE A 167 15.32 14.66 8.72
N LEU A 168 14.53 14.25 7.75
CA LEU A 168 13.63 15.14 6.99
C LEU A 168 12.59 15.79 7.91
N LYS A 169 11.99 15.04 8.83
CA LYS A 169 11.01 15.57 9.79
C LYS A 169 11.66 16.58 10.76
N LYS A 170 12.87 16.33 11.22
CA LYS A 170 13.63 17.31 12.04
C LYS A 170 13.94 18.57 11.24
N PHE A 171 14.31 18.44 9.97
CA PHE A 171 14.51 19.57 9.08
C PHE A 171 13.22 20.39 8.92
N GLU A 172 12.09 19.73 8.63
CA GLU A 172 10.78 20.37 8.54
C GLU A 172 10.45 21.19 9.80
N GLN A 173 10.67 20.61 10.99
CA GLN A 173 10.46 21.30 12.26
C GLN A 173 11.35 22.53 12.42
N THR A 174 12.57 22.49 11.90
CA THR A 174 13.53 23.59 11.98
C THR A 174 13.12 24.76 11.08
N ILE A 175 12.58 24.50 9.89
CA ILE A 175 12.21 25.53 8.93
C ILE A 175 10.77 26.03 9.07
N LYS A 176 9.90 25.34 9.84
CA LYS A 176 8.44 25.53 9.87
C LYS A 176 7.95 26.97 10.10
N GLU A 177 8.76 27.83 10.72
CA GLU A 177 8.41 29.24 10.97
C GLU A 177 8.63 30.12 9.75
N THR A 178 9.44 29.67 8.79
CA THR A 178 9.85 30.48 7.63
C THR A 178 9.48 29.82 6.31
N LYS A 179 9.49 28.49 6.23
CA LYS A 179 9.31 27.72 4.98
C LYS A 179 8.63 26.38 5.23
N LYS A 180 8.10 25.82 4.15
CA LYS A 180 7.60 24.42 4.10
C LYS A 180 8.54 23.56 3.26
N ILE A 181 8.47 22.24 3.42
CA ILE A 181 9.19 21.29 2.55
C ILE A 181 8.84 21.52 1.07
N THR A 182 7.60 21.86 0.79
CA THR A 182 7.06 22.11 -0.57
C THR A 182 7.59 23.38 -1.23
N ASP A 183 8.29 24.25 -0.50
CA ASP A 183 8.97 25.43 -1.07
C ASP A 183 10.28 25.07 -1.80
N TYR A 184 10.68 23.81 -1.70
CA TYR A 184 11.92 23.33 -2.33
C TYR A 184 11.63 22.50 -3.59
N ALA A 185 12.43 22.70 -4.63
CA ALA A 185 12.39 21.89 -5.84
C ALA A 185 12.90 20.48 -5.57
N TYR A 186 13.93 20.37 -4.72
CA TYR A 186 14.38 19.08 -4.22
C TYR A 186 15.07 19.19 -2.86
N LEU A 187 15.06 18.07 -2.13
CA LEU A 187 15.81 17.84 -0.90
C LEU A 187 16.61 16.55 -1.08
N ASP A 188 17.92 16.62 -1.03
CA ASP A 188 18.81 15.46 -1.13
C ASP A 188 19.33 15.10 0.26
N ILE A 189 18.89 13.97 0.77
CA ILE A 189 19.25 13.41 2.09
C ILE A 189 19.99 12.08 1.97
N ARG A 190 20.58 11.81 0.83
CA ARG A 190 21.43 10.62 0.63
C ARG A 190 22.70 10.64 1.45
N TYR A 191 23.16 11.83 1.82
CA TYR A 191 24.42 12.02 2.55
C TYR A 191 24.20 12.07 4.04
N ASN A 192 25.11 11.44 4.80
CA ASN A 192 25.02 11.44 6.25
C ASN A 192 25.22 12.87 6.80
N ASN A 193 24.36 13.24 7.74
CA ASN A 193 24.42 14.50 8.51
C ASN A 193 24.27 15.83 7.72
N GLN A 194 23.79 15.77 6.47
CA GLN A 194 23.50 17.00 5.71
C GLN A 194 22.29 16.85 4.81
N ILE A 195 21.57 17.94 4.62
CA ILE A 195 20.50 18.05 3.63
C ILE A 195 20.93 19.09 2.60
N ILE A 196 20.97 18.69 1.34
CA ILE A 196 21.19 19.62 0.23
C ILE A 196 19.80 20.02 -0.29
N ALA A 197 19.45 21.28 -0.18
CA ALA A 197 18.15 21.81 -0.55
C ALA A 197 18.30 22.82 -1.70
N LYS A 198 17.37 22.75 -2.66
CA LYS A 198 17.24 23.76 -3.73
C LYS A 198 15.83 24.30 -3.71
N GLU A 199 15.70 25.61 -3.52
CA GLU A 199 14.41 26.28 -3.49
C GLU A 199 13.79 26.35 -4.90
N ASN A 200 12.46 26.40 -4.93
CA ASN A 200 11.71 26.73 -6.15
C ASN A 200 12.03 28.19 -6.54
N LYS A 201 12.13 28.44 -7.83
CA LYS A 201 12.34 29.81 -8.37
C LYS A 201 11.02 30.55 -8.41
#